data_1f891e107639c0907bf2b64a992deb39
#
_entry.id   1f891e107639c0907bf2b64a992deb39
#
_cell.length_a   1.000
_cell.length_b   1.000
_cell.length_c   1.000
_cell.angle_alpha   90.00
_cell.angle_beta   90.00
_cell.angle_gamma   90.00
#
_symmetry.space_group_name_H-M   'P 1'
#
loop_
_entity.id
_entity.type
_entity.pdbx_description
1 polymer ?
#
loop_
_entity_poly.entity_id
_entity_poly.type
_entity_poly.pdbx_seq_one_letter_code
_entity_poly.pdbx_strand_id
1 'polypeptide(L)'
;MPTHNLEISGQTLEGAWWGPGPDAAPTLVLLHEGLGCVGLWNDFPAKLAEATGCGVFAYSRAGYGKSSPIPLPRPLSYMHDEARETLPKILDRIGFREGALIGHSDGASIALIHAGAIADPRVKAVALMAPHVFTEELGLASIRQAQEAYEHGDLKRKLARWHDHVDCAFYGWNGAWLD
;
A
#
# COMPACT_ATOMS: atom_id res chain seq x y z
N MET A 1 6.65 -16.16 -7.25
CA MET A 1 5.90 -15.61 -6.10
C MET A 1 4.52 -16.25 -6.07
N PRO A 2 4.07 -16.85 -4.99
CA PRO A 2 2.65 -17.20 -4.85
C PRO A 2 1.87 -15.90 -4.67
N THR A 3 1.09 -15.54 -5.69
CA THR A 3 0.14 -14.43 -5.64
C THR A 3 -1.09 -14.93 -4.87
N HIS A 4 -1.52 -14.18 -3.87
CA HIS A 4 -2.72 -14.44 -3.10
C HIS A 4 -3.75 -13.36 -3.41
N ASN A 5 -4.89 -13.73 -3.93
CA ASN A 5 -6.00 -12.80 -4.04
C ASN A 5 -6.79 -12.81 -2.72
N LEU A 6 -7.04 -11.64 -2.18
CA LEU A 6 -7.83 -11.44 -0.97
C LEU A 6 -9.17 -10.82 -1.33
N GLU A 7 -10.26 -11.45 -0.92
CA GLU A 7 -11.59 -10.86 -1.01
C GLU A 7 -11.86 -10.03 0.25
N ILE A 8 -11.90 -8.71 0.08
CA ILE A 8 -12.09 -7.72 1.16
C ILE A 8 -13.22 -6.76 0.77
N SER A 9 -14.33 -6.79 1.49
CA SER A 9 -15.47 -5.87 1.29
C SER A 9 -15.98 -5.82 -0.15
N GLY A 10 -15.98 -6.96 -0.85
CA GLY A 10 -16.45 -7.07 -2.24
C GLY A 10 -15.43 -6.65 -3.30
N GLN A 11 -14.18 -6.40 -2.89
CA GLN A 11 -13.07 -6.11 -3.79
C GLN A 11 -12.05 -7.25 -3.72
N THR A 12 -11.46 -7.59 -4.87
CA THR A 12 -10.33 -8.51 -4.95
C THR A 12 -9.04 -7.70 -4.87
N LEU A 13 -8.21 -7.96 -3.85
CA LEU A 13 -6.92 -7.31 -3.67
C LEU A 13 -5.79 -8.29 -4.00
N GLU A 14 -4.83 -7.84 -4.81
CA GLU A 14 -3.58 -8.54 -5.06
C GLU A 14 -2.73 -8.58 -3.80
N GLY A 15 -2.26 -9.78 -3.41
CA GLY A 15 -1.32 -9.95 -2.30
C GLY A 15 -0.20 -10.92 -2.65
N ALA A 16 0.90 -10.86 -1.91
CA ALA A 16 1.99 -11.81 -2.02
C ALA A 16 2.64 -12.04 -0.66
N TRP A 17 3.18 -13.26 -0.47
CA TRP A 17 3.80 -13.70 0.76
C TRP A 17 5.21 -14.23 0.53
N TRP A 18 6.13 -13.91 1.46
CA TRP A 18 7.51 -14.41 1.50
C TRP A 18 7.83 -14.88 2.93
N GLY A 19 8.66 -15.91 3.04
CA GLY A 19 9.07 -16.48 4.32
C GLY A 19 7.98 -17.34 5.00
N PRO A 20 8.10 -17.55 6.32
CA PRO A 20 7.19 -18.41 7.09
C PRO A 20 5.79 -17.80 7.21
N GLY A 21 4.78 -18.66 7.41
CA GLY A 21 3.40 -18.22 7.66
C GLY A 21 3.22 -17.62 9.07
N PRO A 22 2.04 -16.99 9.34
CA PRO A 22 1.78 -16.26 10.58
C PRO A 22 1.67 -17.17 11.82
N ASP A 23 1.55 -18.48 11.63
CA ASP A 23 1.56 -19.48 12.71
C ASP A 23 2.97 -19.84 13.16
N ALA A 24 4.00 -19.59 12.30
CA ALA A 24 5.37 -20.00 12.52
C ALA A 24 6.31 -18.87 12.93
N ALA A 25 6.01 -17.62 12.56
CA ALA A 25 6.82 -16.44 12.87
C ALA A 25 5.99 -15.15 12.86
N PRO A 26 6.49 -14.06 13.49
CA PRO A 26 5.89 -12.74 13.34
C PRO A 26 5.79 -12.32 11.88
N THR A 27 4.82 -11.47 11.56
CA THR A 27 4.56 -11.02 10.19
C THR A 27 4.88 -9.53 10.02
N LEU A 28 5.61 -9.21 8.96
CA LEU A 28 5.87 -7.83 8.53
C LEU A 28 4.93 -7.51 7.36
N VAL A 29 4.05 -6.55 7.53
CA VAL A 29 3.08 -6.15 6.51
C VAL A 29 3.57 -4.89 5.81
N LEU A 30 3.75 -4.97 4.49
CA LEU A 30 4.26 -3.88 3.66
C LEU A 30 3.11 -3.07 3.05
N LEU A 31 3.13 -1.76 3.26
CA LEU A 31 2.16 -0.79 2.76
C LEU A 31 2.86 0.12 1.75
N HIS A 32 2.47 0.04 0.48
CA HIS A 32 3.13 0.71 -0.63
C HIS A 32 2.83 2.22 -0.71
N GLU A 33 3.68 2.95 -1.42
CA GLU A 33 3.55 4.38 -1.71
C GLU A 33 2.37 4.69 -2.66
N GLY A 34 2.20 5.99 -2.99
CA GLY A 34 1.05 6.50 -3.74
C GLY A 34 0.80 5.88 -5.11
N LEU A 35 1.87 5.51 -5.83
CA LEU A 35 1.79 4.83 -7.13
C LEU A 35 2.40 3.42 -7.09
N GLY A 36 2.52 2.85 -5.90
CA GLY A 36 3.08 1.54 -5.66
C GLY A 36 2.11 0.39 -5.87
N CYS A 37 2.66 -0.81 -5.81
CA CYS A 37 1.93 -2.09 -5.82
C CYS A 37 2.85 -3.20 -5.32
N VAL A 38 2.35 -4.41 -5.19
CA VAL A 38 3.15 -5.59 -4.80
C VAL A 38 4.41 -5.73 -5.65
N GLY A 39 4.28 -5.60 -6.97
CA GLY A 39 5.41 -5.79 -7.90
C GLY A 39 6.53 -4.77 -7.75
N LEU A 40 6.21 -3.54 -7.32
CA LEU A 40 7.19 -2.46 -7.19
C LEU A 40 8.09 -2.57 -5.96
N TRP A 41 7.78 -3.45 -5.02
CA TRP A 41 8.70 -3.80 -3.93
C TRP A 41 9.93 -4.60 -4.41
N ASN A 42 9.90 -5.12 -5.64
CA ASN A 42 10.98 -5.90 -6.27
C ASN A 42 11.46 -7.06 -5.37
N ASP A 43 12.75 -7.10 -5.01
CA ASP A 43 13.36 -8.13 -4.17
C ASP A 43 13.36 -7.79 -2.67
N PHE A 44 12.93 -6.59 -2.29
CA PHE A 44 12.93 -6.13 -0.91
C PHE A 44 12.18 -7.07 0.06
N PRO A 45 10.95 -7.57 -0.25
CA PRO A 45 10.24 -8.45 0.66
C PRO A 45 10.95 -9.79 0.90
N ALA A 46 11.56 -10.35 -0.14
CA ALA A 46 12.30 -11.61 -0.03
C ALA A 46 13.55 -11.43 0.84
N LYS A 47 14.33 -10.38 0.59
CA LYS A 47 15.51 -10.03 1.40
C LYS A 47 15.15 -9.74 2.85
N LEU A 48 14.02 -9.06 3.07
CA LEU A 48 13.54 -8.76 4.41
C LEU A 48 13.15 -10.04 5.16
N ALA A 49 12.44 -10.95 4.51
CA ALA A 49 12.09 -12.24 5.10
C ALA A 49 13.33 -13.06 5.46
N GLU A 50 14.32 -13.12 4.57
CA GLU A 50 15.60 -13.81 4.79
C GLU A 50 16.38 -13.19 5.96
N ALA A 51 16.50 -11.86 6.00
CA ALA A 51 17.26 -11.15 7.00
C ALA A 51 16.66 -11.22 8.41
N THR A 52 15.32 -11.33 8.51
CA THR A 52 14.61 -11.27 9.79
C THR A 52 14.10 -12.62 10.28
N GLY A 53 13.96 -13.61 9.38
CA GLY A 53 13.26 -14.86 9.67
C GLY A 53 11.73 -14.69 9.84
N CYS A 54 11.20 -13.49 9.63
CA CYS A 54 9.77 -13.19 9.71
C CYS A 54 9.03 -13.57 8.43
N GLY A 55 7.72 -13.79 8.51
CA GLY A 55 6.84 -13.73 7.36
C GLY A 55 6.75 -12.29 6.85
N VAL A 56 6.74 -12.10 5.54
CA VAL A 56 6.52 -10.77 4.93
C VAL A 56 5.31 -10.86 4.01
N PHE A 57 4.35 -9.99 4.22
CA PHE A 57 3.17 -9.88 3.40
C PHE A 57 3.09 -8.49 2.77
N ALA A 58 2.81 -8.41 1.48
CA ALA A 58 2.51 -7.17 0.79
C ALA A 58 1.21 -7.31 0.01
N TYR A 59 0.46 -6.22 -0.10
CA TYR A 59 -0.72 -6.17 -0.95
C TYR A 59 -0.77 -4.88 -1.76
N SER A 60 -1.44 -4.92 -2.89
CA SER A 60 -1.80 -3.74 -3.66
C SER A 60 -3.16 -3.23 -3.19
N ARG A 61 -3.25 -1.97 -2.75
CA ARG A 61 -4.53 -1.35 -2.38
C ARG A 61 -5.49 -1.35 -3.57
N ALA A 62 -6.79 -1.22 -3.31
CA ALA A 62 -7.79 -1.06 -4.37
C ALA A 62 -7.44 0.10 -5.31
N GLY A 63 -7.54 -0.14 -6.60
CA GLY A 63 -7.12 0.77 -7.68
C GLY A 63 -5.67 0.61 -8.13
N TYR A 64 -4.86 -0.20 -7.46
CA TYR A 64 -3.44 -0.39 -7.76
C TYR A 64 -3.09 -1.84 -8.10
N GLY A 65 -1.96 -2.04 -8.78
CA GLY A 65 -1.49 -3.36 -9.15
C GLY A 65 -2.52 -4.12 -9.98
N LYS A 66 -2.83 -5.34 -9.54
CA LYS A 66 -3.87 -6.21 -10.11
C LYS A 66 -5.13 -6.25 -9.23
N SER A 67 -5.25 -5.31 -8.29
CA SER A 67 -6.43 -5.18 -7.44
C SER A 67 -7.61 -4.57 -8.21
N SER A 68 -8.82 -4.82 -7.71
CA SER A 68 -10.05 -4.25 -8.26
C SER A 68 -9.95 -2.72 -8.43
N PRO A 69 -10.53 -2.14 -9.49
CA PRO A 69 -10.57 -0.70 -9.66
C PRO A 69 -11.45 -0.04 -8.58
N ILE A 70 -11.31 1.27 -8.44
CA ILE A 70 -12.15 2.10 -7.59
C ILE A 70 -12.89 3.14 -8.42
N PRO A 71 -14.03 3.67 -7.95
CA PRO A 71 -14.63 4.86 -8.53
C PRO A 71 -13.72 6.08 -8.31
N LEU A 72 -13.78 7.01 -9.27
CA LEU A 72 -13.10 8.30 -9.20
C LEU A 72 -14.15 9.42 -9.09
N PRO A 73 -13.85 10.54 -8.43
CA PRO A 73 -12.62 10.84 -7.70
C PRO A 73 -12.47 9.99 -6.42
N ARG A 74 -11.23 9.71 -6.03
CA ARG A 74 -10.93 9.06 -4.75
C ARG A 74 -11.22 10.04 -3.62
N PRO A 75 -11.90 9.64 -2.52
CA PRO A 75 -12.14 10.52 -1.39
C PRO A 75 -10.85 10.93 -0.70
N LEU A 76 -10.78 12.17 -0.19
CA LEU A 76 -9.60 12.68 0.54
C LEU A 76 -9.30 11.90 1.82
N SER A 77 -10.31 11.23 2.38
CA SER A 77 -10.18 10.35 3.55
C SER A 77 -9.48 9.02 3.26
N TYR A 78 -9.10 8.74 2.01
CA TYR A 78 -8.68 7.38 1.58
C TYR A 78 -7.60 6.72 2.45
N MET A 79 -6.63 7.48 2.97
CA MET A 79 -5.63 6.92 3.88
C MET A 79 -6.22 6.52 5.23
N HIS A 80 -7.18 7.31 5.72
CA HIS A 80 -7.91 7.02 6.95
C HIS A 80 -8.84 5.82 6.78
N ASP A 81 -9.54 5.73 5.64
CA ASP A 81 -10.45 4.64 5.32
C ASP A 81 -9.66 3.33 5.15
N GLU A 82 -8.51 3.40 4.47
CA GLU A 82 -7.60 2.25 4.36
C GLU A 82 -7.11 1.79 5.74
N ALA A 83 -6.64 2.73 6.57
CA ALA A 83 -6.08 2.43 7.88
C ALA A 83 -7.12 1.87 8.87
N ARG A 84 -8.36 2.37 8.83
CA ARG A 84 -9.39 2.08 9.82
C ARG A 84 -10.32 0.95 9.42
N GLU A 85 -10.55 0.77 8.11
CA GLU A 85 -11.58 -0.15 7.61
C GLU A 85 -11.00 -1.32 6.81
N THR A 86 -10.03 -1.06 5.92
CA THR A 86 -9.50 -2.07 5.01
C THR A 86 -8.38 -2.87 5.64
N LEU A 87 -7.38 -2.19 6.20
CA LEU A 87 -6.20 -2.84 6.78
C LEU A 87 -6.54 -3.81 7.91
N PRO A 88 -7.44 -3.51 8.87
CA PRO A 88 -7.84 -4.49 9.89
C PRO A 88 -8.41 -5.79 9.28
N LYS A 89 -9.24 -5.68 8.25
CA LYS A 89 -9.83 -6.85 7.56
C LYS A 89 -8.76 -7.66 6.82
N ILE A 90 -7.75 -6.98 6.25
CA ILE A 90 -6.61 -7.66 5.63
C ILE A 90 -5.82 -8.42 6.68
N LEU A 91 -5.50 -7.79 7.82
CA LEU A 91 -4.78 -8.43 8.92
C LEU A 91 -5.52 -9.69 9.41
N ASP A 92 -6.83 -9.61 9.56
CA ASP A 92 -7.67 -10.76 9.93
C ASP A 92 -7.64 -11.84 8.85
N ARG A 93 -7.78 -11.44 7.58
CA ARG A 93 -7.86 -12.36 6.43
C ARG A 93 -6.58 -13.15 6.20
N ILE A 94 -5.41 -12.55 6.49
CA ILE A 94 -4.11 -13.23 6.39
C ILE A 94 -3.73 -14.03 7.65
N GLY A 95 -4.58 -14.01 8.68
CA GLY A 95 -4.30 -14.66 9.96
C GLY A 95 -3.20 -13.97 10.76
N PHE A 96 -3.04 -12.64 10.62
CA PHE A 96 -2.02 -11.87 11.33
C PHE A 96 -2.18 -12.03 12.86
N ARG A 97 -1.14 -12.54 13.52
CA ARG A 97 -1.14 -12.77 14.97
C ARG A 97 -0.39 -11.69 15.73
N GLU A 98 0.84 -11.42 15.28
CA GLU A 98 1.67 -10.35 15.79
C GLU A 98 2.73 -9.97 14.75
N GLY A 99 3.22 -8.72 14.81
CA GLY A 99 4.28 -8.27 13.93
C GLY A 99 4.36 -6.76 13.81
N ALA A 100 4.77 -6.28 12.63
CA ALA A 100 4.96 -4.86 12.37
C ALA A 100 4.34 -4.44 11.03
N LEU A 101 3.96 -3.16 10.94
CA LEU A 101 3.61 -2.50 9.70
C LEU A 101 4.82 -1.72 9.19
N ILE A 102 5.15 -1.89 7.92
CA ILE A 102 6.25 -1.18 7.26
C ILE A 102 5.65 -0.41 6.09
N GLY A 103 5.60 0.90 6.21
CA GLY A 103 4.96 1.76 5.21
C GLY A 103 5.96 2.67 4.50
N HIS A 104 5.70 2.94 3.22
CA HIS A 104 6.42 3.93 2.44
C HIS A 104 5.46 5.00 1.94
N SER A 105 5.78 6.28 2.14
CA SER A 105 5.00 7.44 1.69
C SER A 105 3.53 7.34 2.16
N ASP A 106 2.54 7.26 1.27
CA ASP A 106 1.13 7.02 1.62
C ASP A 106 0.96 5.82 2.57
N GLY A 107 1.67 4.72 2.30
CA GLY A 107 1.65 3.53 3.14
C GLY A 107 2.19 3.77 4.54
N ALA A 108 3.18 4.68 4.68
CA ALA A 108 3.69 5.07 5.99
C ALA A 108 2.66 5.91 6.76
N SER A 109 1.96 6.82 6.09
CA SER A 109 0.86 7.58 6.70
C SER A 109 -0.28 6.67 7.12
N ILE A 110 -0.65 5.68 6.29
CA ILE A 110 -1.66 4.67 6.64
C ILE A 110 -1.24 3.85 7.87
N ALA A 111 0.02 3.39 7.93
CA ALA A 111 0.54 2.67 9.09
C ALA A 111 0.47 3.50 10.38
N LEU A 112 0.84 4.78 10.29
CA LEU A 112 0.79 5.71 11.42
C LEU A 112 -0.64 5.97 11.90
N ILE A 113 -1.58 6.19 10.96
CA ILE A 113 -3.01 6.36 11.28
C ILE A 113 -3.57 5.10 11.94
N HIS A 114 -3.24 3.92 11.41
CA HIS A 114 -3.68 2.65 11.99
C HIS A 114 -3.17 2.48 13.42
N ALA A 115 -1.88 2.70 13.65
CA ALA A 115 -1.29 2.59 14.99
C ALA A 115 -1.91 3.56 16.00
N GLY A 116 -2.21 4.80 15.58
CA GLY A 116 -2.80 5.81 16.45
C GLY A 116 -4.31 5.69 16.65
N ALA A 117 -5.05 5.31 15.61
CA ALA A 117 -6.52 5.33 15.64
C ALA A 117 -7.15 3.99 16.01
N ILE A 118 -6.51 2.87 15.66
CA ILE A 118 -7.03 1.52 15.94
C ILE A 118 -6.32 0.91 17.14
N ALA A 119 -5.01 1.19 17.29
CA ALA A 119 -4.17 0.65 18.38
C ALA A 119 -4.28 -0.88 18.48
N ASP A 120 -4.24 -1.58 17.33
CA ASP A 120 -4.34 -3.05 17.28
C ASP A 120 -3.22 -3.68 18.12
N PRO A 121 -3.53 -4.43 19.18
CA PRO A 121 -2.53 -4.98 20.08
C PRO A 121 -1.59 -6.00 19.41
N ARG A 122 -1.95 -6.52 18.24
CA ARG A 122 -1.14 -7.44 17.45
C ARG A 122 0.01 -6.69 16.74
N VAL A 123 -0.15 -5.38 16.45
CA VAL A 123 0.88 -4.53 15.84
C VAL A 123 1.84 -4.06 16.93
N LYS A 124 3.04 -4.63 16.95
CA LYS A 124 4.07 -4.35 17.97
C LYS A 124 4.98 -3.18 17.59
N ALA A 125 5.10 -2.89 16.31
CA ALA A 125 5.94 -1.80 15.81
C ALA A 125 5.44 -1.28 14.47
N VAL A 126 5.86 -0.05 14.15
CA VAL A 126 5.70 0.54 12.82
C VAL A 126 7.07 1.05 12.34
N ALA A 127 7.41 0.78 11.08
CA ALA A 127 8.56 1.39 10.41
C ALA A 127 8.03 2.30 9.30
N LEU A 128 8.36 3.57 9.37
CA LEU A 128 7.80 4.62 8.54
C LEU A 128 8.90 5.21 7.64
N MET A 129 8.75 5.02 6.33
CA MET A 129 9.64 5.59 5.32
C MET A 129 8.93 6.76 4.64
N ALA A 130 9.44 7.97 4.82
CA ALA A 130 8.90 9.21 4.25
C ALA A 130 7.38 9.40 4.51
N PRO A 131 6.88 9.33 5.76
CA PRO A 131 5.47 9.55 6.06
C PRO A 131 5.07 10.99 5.75
N HIS A 132 3.85 11.18 5.24
CA HIS A 132 3.26 12.51 5.10
C HIS A 132 2.32 12.76 6.29
N VAL A 133 2.70 13.65 7.17
CA VAL A 133 1.91 14.08 8.35
C VAL A 133 1.33 15.48 8.17
N PHE A 134 1.78 16.19 7.15
CA PHE A 134 1.26 17.46 6.65
C PHE A 134 1.63 17.62 5.17
N THR A 135 0.91 18.50 4.49
CA THR A 135 1.14 18.77 3.06
C THR A 135 2.21 19.85 2.90
N GLU A 136 3.20 19.59 2.04
CA GLU A 136 4.29 20.52 1.74
C GLU A 136 4.23 20.96 0.28
N GLU A 137 4.49 22.24 0.01
CA GLU A 137 4.48 22.78 -1.35
C GLU A 137 5.45 22.06 -2.30
N LEU A 138 6.60 21.62 -1.78
CA LEU A 138 7.56 20.84 -2.55
C LEU A 138 6.96 19.51 -3.01
N GLY A 139 6.19 18.84 -2.14
CA GLY A 139 5.46 17.62 -2.47
C GLY A 139 4.41 17.87 -3.55
N LEU A 140 3.58 18.89 -3.38
CA LEU A 140 2.55 19.27 -4.36
C LEU A 140 3.15 19.62 -5.73
N ALA A 141 4.28 20.36 -5.75
CA ALA A 141 4.98 20.68 -6.99
C ALA A 141 5.45 19.40 -7.71
N SER A 142 5.98 18.41 -6.97
CA SER A 142 6.39 17.12 -7.54
C SER A 142 5.19 16.34 -8.09
N ILE A 143 4.03 16.41 -7.43
CA ILE A 143 2.81 15.73 -7.87
C ILE A 143 2.25 16.39 -9.14
N ARG A 144 2.30 17.74 -9.26
CA ARG A 144 1.95 18.44 -10.51
C ARG A 144 2.90 18.08 -11.65
N GLN A 145 4.21 17.94 -11.40
CA GLN A 145 5.18 17.48 -12.40
C GLN A 145 4.89 16.03 -12.84
N ALA A 146 4.44 15.17 -11.90
CA ALA A 146 4.03 13.82 -12.25
C ALA A 146 2.79 13.83 -13.16
N GLN A 147 1.86 14.77 -12.99
CA GLN A 147 0.69 14.94 -13.85
C GLN A 147 1.14 15.29 -15.29
N GLU A 148 2.00 16.28 -15.47
CA GLU A 148 2.55 16.63 -16.78
C GLU A 148 3.26 15.44 -17.43
N ALA A 149 4.06 14.69 -16.66
CA ALA A 149 4.75 13.51 -17.17
C ALA A 149 3.79 12.36 -17.52
N TYR A 150 2.64 12.27 -16.87
CA TYR A 150 1.61 11.28 -17.16
C TYR A 150 0.81 11.63 -18.42
N GLU A 151 0.39 12.89 -18.54
CA GLU A 151 -0.47 13.36 -19.63
C GLU A 151 0.31 13.60 -20.93
N HIS A 152 1.54 14.08 -20.85
CA HIS A 152 2.33 14.50 -22.00
C HIS A 152 3.65 13.74 -22.19
N GLY A 153 4.06 12.95 -21.19
CA GLY A 153 5.30 12.17 -21.23
C GLY A 153 5.09 10.66 -21.35
N ASP A 154 6.00 9.91 -20.76
CA ASP A 154 6.02 8.44 -20.83
C ASP A 154 5.59 7.75 -19.52
N LEU A 155 5.21 8.51 -18.49
CA LEU A 155 4.89 7.99 -17.18
C LEU A 155 3.70 7.02 -17.22
N LYS A 156 2.64 7.33 -17.97
CA LYS A 156 1.50 6.44 -18.17
C LYS A 156 1.93 5.06 -18.68
N ARG A 157 2.78 5.03 -19.71
CA ARG A 157 3.31 3.80 -20.30
C ARG A 157 4.18 3.01 -19.32
N LYS A 158 4.94 3.69 -18.44
CA LYS A 158 5.76 3.05 -17.41
C LYS A 158 4.89 2.42 -16.32
N LEU A 159 3.88 3.15 -15.83
CA LEU A 159 2.94 2.68 -14.80
C LEU A 159 2.03 1.55 -15.29
N ALA A 160 1.63 1.55 -16.57
CA ALA A 160 0.81 0.50 -17.16
C ALA A 160 1.48 -0.89 -17.18
N ARG A 161 2.78 -0.98 -16.88
CA ARG A 161 3.46 -2.27 -16.68
C ARG A 161 3.14 -2.91 -15.33
N TRP A 162 2.63 -2.11 -14.40
CA TRP A 162 2.44 -2.49 -13.01
C TRP A 162 0.99 -2.47 -12.55
N HIS A 163 0.14 -1.68 -13.23
CA HIS A 163 -1.25 -1.46 -12.87
C HIS A 163 -2.18 -1.85 -14.01
N ASP A 164 -3.10 -2.76 -13.75
CA ASP A 164 -4.11 -3.19 -14.74
C ASP A 164 -5.08 -2.04 -15.07
N HIS A 165 -5.32 -1.14 -14.09
CA HIS A 165 -6.17 0.03 -14.22
C HIS A 165 -5.35 1.31 -14.02
N VAL A 166 -4.42 1.60 -14.94
CA VAL A 166 -3.40 2.65 -14.76
C VAL A 166 -3.99 4.05 -14.54
N ASP A 167 -5.08 4.41 -15.22
CA ASP A 167 -5.75 5.70 -15.02
C ASP A 167 -6.40 5.77 -13.63
N CYS A 168 -6.95 4.67 -13.15
CA CYS A 168 -7.50 4.57 -11.80
C CYS A 168 -6.39 4.77 -10.73
N ALA A 169 -5.25 4.09 -10.90
CA ALA A 169 -4.11 4.22 -9.99
C ALA A 169 -3.59 5.67 -9.97
N PHE A 170 -3.37 6.25 -11.15
CA PHE A 170 -2.77 7.58 -11.27
C PHE A 170 -3.72 8.67 -10.78
N TYR A 171 -4.91 8.80 -11.37
CA TYR A 171 -5.84 9.88 -11.01
C TYR A 171 -6.44 9.70 -9.61
N GLY A 172 -6.54 8.46 -9.12
CA GLY A 172 -6.93 8.21 -7.74
C GLY A 172 -5.93 8.74 -6.72
N TRP A 173 -4.62 8.71 -7.03
CA TRP A 173 -3.58 9.30 -6.20
C TRP A 173 -3.43 10.80 -6.48
N ASN A 174 -3.17 11.18 -7.73
CA ASN A 174 -2.89 12.56 -8.14
C ASN A 174 -4.02 13.51 -7.79
N GLY A 175 -5.28 13.12 -8.10
CA GLY A 175 -6.46 13.93 -7.80
C GLY A 175 -6.63 14.16 -6.30
N ALA A 176 -6.49 13.11 -5.48
CA ALA A 176 -6.65 13.24 -4.02
C ALA A 176 -5.56 14.11 -3.36
N TRP A 177 -4.37 14.23 -3.99
CA TRP A 177 -3.29 15.08 -3.47
C TRP A 177 -3.36 16.54 -3.95
N LEU A 178 -4.00 16.81 -5.10
CA LEU A 178 -4.08 18.14 -5.69
C LEU A 178 -5.43 18.83 -5.47
N ASP A 179 -6.42 18.15 -4.87
CA ASP A 179 -7.72 18.72 -4.48
C ASP A 179 -7.56 19.50 -3.16
#